data_ea9d3e43edd1d2037c773320d42f665e
#
_entry.id   ea9d3e43edd1d2037c773320d42f665e
#
_cell.length_a   1.000
_cell.length_b   1.000
_cell.length_c   1.000
_cell.angle_alpha   90.00
_cell.angle_beta   90.00
_cell.angle_gamma   90.00
#
_symmetry.space_group_name_H-M   'P 1'
#
loop_
_entity.id
_entity.type
_entity.pdbx_description
1 polymer ?
#
loop_
_entity_poly.entity_id
_entity_poly.type
_entity_poly.pdbx_seq_one_letter_code
_entity_poly.pdbx_strand_id
1 'polypeptide(L)'
;MIGALVRRVYARPSLPASSEQSLAVLVGARSLVARGWLQGGWYVMEAADGRRRFVGAGSLTRRSFGEIRQSCLVGAVVEAAHWHTAERGAAGPAIDQLWLELGELCGRPQAVDPLTPTPLVRSRQVGDLTTWNDDPARTRDEVLHLLDVAIARLTPATERAREPVV
;
A
#
# COMPACT_ATOMS: atom_id res chain seq x y z
N MET A 1 -20.74 4.95 -3.36
CA MET A 1 -20.27 3.57 -3.67
C MET A 1 -18.83 3.28 -3.23
N ILE A 2 -18.17 4.16 -2.49
CA ILE A 2 -16.84 3.97 -1.87
C ILE A 2 -16.89 2.94 -0.71
N GLY A 3 -18.09 2.70 -0.15
CA GLY A 3 -18.25 1.91 1.07
C GLY A 3 -17.91 0.41 1.01
N ALA A 4 -17.92 -0.24 -0.15
CA ALA A 4 -17.74 -1.70 -0.21
C ALA A 4 -16.26 -2.10 -0.28
N LEU A 5 -15.41 -1.29 -0.91
CA LEU A 5 -13.97 -1.52 -0.96
C LEU A 5 -13.31 -1.11 0.36
N VAL A 6 -13.75 0.03 0.90
CA VAL A 6 -13.44 0.48 2.27
C VAL A 6 -13.75 -0.64 3.27
N ARG A 7 -14.91 -1.31 3.17
CA ARG A 7 -15.26 -2.45 4.02
C ARG A 7 -14.33 -3.66 3.85
N ARG A 8 -13.72 -3.91 2.69
CA ARG A 8 -12.78 -5.02 2.50
C ARG A 8 -11.40 -4.76 3.10
N VAL A 9 -10.94 -3.51 3.07
CA VAL A 9 -9.69 -3.09 3.73
C VAL A 9 -9.89 -3.03 5.26
N TYR A 10 -11.12 -2.77 5.72
CA TYR A 10 -11.43 -2.43 7.11
C TYR A 10 -12.27 -3.47 7.87
N ALA A 11 -12.62 -4.60 7.24
CA ALA A 11 -13.47 -5.60 7.86
C ALA A 11 -12.69 -6.42 8.93
N ARG A 12 -13.00 -6.16 10.17
CA ARG A 12 -12.60 -6.73 11.46
C ARG A 12 -11.24 -6.27 12.00
N PRO A 13 -11.17 -6.00 13.33
CA PRO A 13 -9.90 -5.97 14.05
C PRO A 13 -9.35 -7.40 14.07
N SER A 14 -8.56 -7.77 13.07
CA SER A 14 -7.64 -8.88 13.17
C SER A 14 -6.57 -8.46 14.17
N LEU A 15 -6.07 -9.43 14.95
CA LEU A 15 -4.84 -9.28 15.73
C LEU A 15 -3.83 -8.46 14.91
N PRO A 16 -3.06 -7.55 15.52
CA PRO A 16 -2.10 -6.75 14.77
C PRO A 16 -1.26 -7.70 13.93
N ALA A 17 -1.28 -7.49 12.61
CA ALA A 17 -0.39 -8.24 11.73
C ALA A 17 1.02 -8.06 12.27
N SER A 18 1.81 -9.13 12.37
CA SER A 18 3.17 -9.05 12.86
C SER A 18 3.95 -8.04 12.01
N SER A 19 4.96 -7.41 12.58
CA SER A 19 5.84 -6.51 11.82
C SER A 19 6.39 -7.20 10.57
N GLU A 20 6.59 -8.52 10.62
CA GLU A 20 7.02 -9.35 9.48
C GLU A 20 5.98 -9.39 8.36
N GLN A 21 4.68 -9.49 8.68
CA GLN A 21 3.63 -9.46 7.66
C GLN A 21 3.55 -8.08 7.00
N SER A 22 3.64 -7.01 7.79
CA SER A 22 3.65 -5.64 7.25
C SER A 22 4.86 -5.41 6.37
N LEU A 23 6.04 -5.91 6.77
CA LEU A 23 7.26 -5.84 5.99
C LEU A 23 7.11 -6.60 4.66
N ALA A 24 6.61 -7.83 4.67
CA ALA A 24 6.37 -8.60 3.45
C ALA A 24 5.40 -7.90 2.49
N VAL A 25 4.32 -7.30 3.02
CA VAL A 25 3.36 -6.52 2.24
C VAL A 25 4.01 -5.30 1.61
N LEU A 26 4.82 -4.55 2.36
CA LEU A 26 5.51 -3.34 1.84
C LEU A 26 6.56 -3.70 0.77
N VAL A 27 7.32 -4.78 0.96
CA VAL A 27 8.28 -5.29 -0.05
C VAL A 27 7.55 -5.70 -1.33
N GLY A 28 6.43 -6.40 -1.21
CA GLY A 28 5.59 -6.75 -2.36
C GLY A 28 5.01 -5.52 -3.06
N ALA A 29 4.52 -4.53 -2.29
CA ALA A 29 4.01 -3.27 -2.83
C ALA A 29 5.09 -2.48 -3.58
N ARG A 30 6.31 -2.41 -3.02
CA ARG A 30 7.45 -1.79 -3.67
C ARG A 30 7.76 -2.42 -5.03
N SER A 31 7.73 -3.74 -5.10
CA SER A 31 7.97 -4.48 -6.35
C SER A 31 6.89 -4.18 -7.40
N LEU A 32 5.63 -4.02 -6.99
CA LEU A 32 4.53 -3.64 -7.88
C LEU A 32 4.71 -2.22 -8.44
N VAL A 33 5.00 -1.24 -7.58
CA VAL A 33 5.25 0.14 -7.98
C VAL A 33 6.49 0.26 -8.88
N ALA A 34 7.56 -0.50 -8.59
CA ALA A 34 8.78 -0.51 -9.39
C ALA A 34 8.53 -1.04 -10.82
N ARG A 35 7.64 -2.02 -11.00
CA ARG A 35 7.25 -2.53 -12.32
C ARG A 35 6.43 -1.52 -13.12
N GLY A 36 5.57 -0.76 -12.46
CA GLY A 36 4.77 0.25 -13.12
C GLY A 36 3.93 1.04 -12.11
N TRP A 37 4.20 2.33 -12.03
CA TRP A 37 3.46 3.26 -11.19
C TRP A 37 2.31 3.93 -11.93
N LEU A 38 1.26 4.31 -11.20
CA LEU A 38 0.03 4.87 -11.70
C LEU A 38 -0.47 6.01 -10.80
N GLN A 39 -1.05 7.04 -11.40
CA GLN A 39 -1.81 8.10 -10.75
C GLN A 39 -3.29 8.06 -11.20
N GLY A 40 -4.18 8.59 -10.39
CA GLY A 40 -5.60 8.75 -10.72
C GLY A 40 -6.43 7.47 -10.74
N GLY A 41 -5.84 6.33 -10.37
CA GLY A 41 -6.52 5.03 -10.32
C GLY A 41 -5.80 4.00 -9.48
N TRP A 42 -6.33 2.78 -9.41
CA TRP A 42 -5.72 1.73 -8.60
C TRP A 42 -4.82 0.83 -9.40
N TYR A 43 -5.28 0.39 -10.58
CA TYR A 43 -4.53 -0.53 -11.43
C TYR A 43 -4.70 -0.23 -12.92
N VAL A 44 -3.69 -0.52 -13.70
CA VAL A 44 -3.81 -0.88 -15.10
C VAL A 44 -3.57 -2.37 -15.22
N MET A 45 -4.54 -3.09 -15.74
CA MET A 45 -4.49 -4.53 -15.96
C MET A 45 -4.38 -4.82 -17.46
N GLU A 46 -3.67 -5.88 -17.81
CA GLU A 46 -3.52 -6.34 -19.19
C GLU A 46 -3.96 -7.79 -19.31
N ALA A 47 -4.90 -8.04 -20.23
CA ALA A 47 -5.38 -9.37 -20.56
C ALA A 47 -4.36 -10.12 -21.43
N ALA A 48 -4.51 -11.43 -21.57
CA ALA A 48 -3.65 -12.27 -22.40
C ALA A 48 -3.62 -11.85 -23.88
N ASP A 49 -4.66 -11.19 -24.38
CA ASP A 49 -4.76 -10.64 -25.73
C ASP A 49 -4.18 -9.23 -25.87
N GLY A 50 -3.50 -8.70 -24.83
CA GLY A 50 -2.88 -7.37 -24.82
C GLY A 50 -3.85 -6.22 -24.52
N ARG A 51 -5.15 -6.48 -24.35
CA ARG A 51 -6.09 -5.41 -23.98
C ARG A 51 -5.81 -4.91 -22.58
N ARG A 52 -5.78 -3.59 -22.44
CA ARG A 52 -5.58 -2.90 -21.17
C ARG A 52 -6.88 -2.36 -20.60
N ARG A 53 -7.03 -2.47 -19.29
CA ARG A 53 -8.15 -1.93 -18.55
C ARG A 53 -7.66 -1.12 -17.35
N PHE A 54 -8.16 0.10 -17.27
CA PHE A 54 -7.99 0.95 -16.09
C PHE A 54 -9.03 0.55 -15.01
N VAL A 55 -8.56 0.36 -13.80
CA VAL A 55 -9.38 -0.06 -12.66
C VAL A 55 -9.33 1.01 -11.58
N GLY A 56 -10.44 1.70 -11.36
CA GLY A 56 -10.59 2.68 -10.28
C GLY A 56 -10.86 2.03 -8.92
N ALA A 57 -10.83 2.84 -7.87
CA ALA A 57 -10.99 2.44 -6.47
C ALA A 57 -12.29 1.64 -6.15
N GLY A 58 -13.32 1.73 -6.98
CA GLY A 58 -14.62 1.06 -6.77
C GLY A 58 -14.81 -0.25 -7.53
N SER A 59 -13.86 -0.67 -8.36
CA SER A 59 -14.02 -1.85 -9.21
C SER A 59 -13.54 -3.12 -8.52
N LEU A 60 -14.48 -4.03 -8.25
CA LEU A 60 -14.20 -5.31 -7.58
C LEU A 60 -13.94 -6.48 -8.55
N THR A 61 -13.99 -6.24 -9.87
CA THR A 61 -13.90 -7.29 -10.91
C THR A 61 -12.46 -7.65 -11.29
N ARG A 62 -11.52 -7.54 -10.36
CA ARG A 62 -10.08 -7.69 -10.59
C ARG A 62 -9.64 -9.06 -11.10
N ARG A 63 -10.19 -10.13 -10.53
CA ARG A 63 -9.65 -11.50 -10.68
C ARG A 63 -9.77 -12.11 -12.07
N SER A 64 -10.57 -11.54 -12.95
CA SER A 64 -10.91 -12.16 -14.23
C SER A 64 -10.30 -11.46 -15.45
N PHE A 65 -9.55 -10.35 -15.28
CA PHE A 65 -9.15 -9.57 -16.44
C PHE A 65 -7.71 -9.82 -16.91
N GLY A 66 -6.76 -10.12 -16.02
CA GLY A 66 -5.37 -10.34 -16.42
C GLY A 66 -4.35 -9.91 -15.36
N GLU A 67 -3.14 -9.59 -15.79
CA GLU A 67 -2.04 -9.17 -14.93
C GLU A 67 -2.06 -7.68 -14.63
N ILE A 68 -1.64 -7.31 -13.42
CA ILE A 68 -1.42 -5.91 -13.04
C ILE A 68 -0.10 -5.44 -13.67
N ARG A 69 -0.19 -4.43 -14.53
CA ARG A 69 0.96 -3.77 -15.17
C ARG A 69 1.38 -2.51 -14.45
N GLN A 70 0.41 -1.78 -13.91
CA GLN A 70 0.67 -0.57 -13.12
C GLN A 70 -0.23 -0.54 -11.89
N SER A 71 0.25 0.07 -10.82
CA SER A 71 -0.53 0.28 -9.59
C SER A 71 -0.18 1.61 -8.92
N CYS A 72 -1.17 2.24 -8.30
CA CYS A 72 -0.90 3.32 -7.35
C CYS A 72 -0.34 2.75 -6.05
N LEU A 73 0.15 3.62 -5.16
CA LEU A 73 0.70 3.23 -3.87
C LEU A 73 -0.26 2.35 -3.05
N VAL A 74 -1.49 2.83 -2.83
CA VAL A 74 -2.50 2.10 -2.03
C VAL A 74 -2.92 0.80 -2.72
N GLY A 75 -3.11 0.83 -4.04
CA GLY A 75 -3.41 -0.36 -4.83
C GLY A 75 -2.33 -1.42 -4.71
N ALA A 76 -1.05 -1.03 -4.77
CA ALA A 76 0.08 -1.93 -4.59
C ALA A 76 0.07 -2.61 -3.22
N VAL A 77 -0.20 -1.86 -2.14
CA VAL A 77 -0.29 -2.42 -0.78
C VAL A 77 -1.44 -3.41 -0.65
N VAL A 78 -2.61 -3.07 -1.17
CA VAL A 78 -3.79 -3.95 -1.13
C VAL A 78 -3.53 -5.24 -1.92
N GLU A 79 -2.86 -5.15 -3.06
CA GLU A 79 -2.50 -6.31 -3.87
C GLU A 79 -1.47 -7.21 -3.19
N ALA A 80 -0.39 -6.61 -2.69
CA ALA A 80 0.65 -7.34 -1.99
C ALA A 80 0.10 -8.06 -0.74
N ALA A 81 -0.77 -7.41 0.03
CA ALA A 81 -1.44 -8.02 1.17
C ALA A 81 -2.29 -9.22 0.76
N HIS A 82 -2.88 -9.19 -0.43
CA HIS A 82 -3.67 -10.31 -0.95
C HIS A 82 -2.81 -11.53 -1.33
N TRP A 83 -1.56 -11.31 -1.76
CA TRP A 83 -0.65 -12.40 -2.10
C TRP A 83 0.04 -13.01 -0.89
N HIS A 84 0.41 -12.19 0.09
CA HIS A 84 1.22 -12.63 1.23
C HIS A 84 0.40 -13.15 2.40
N THR A 85 -0.90 -12.88 2.44
CA THR A 85 -1.74 -13.31 3.55
C THR A 85 -3.11 -13.80 3.09
N ALA A 86 -3.55 -14.94 3.63
CA ALA A 86 -4.94 -15.38 3.49
C ALA A 86 -5.90 -14.54 4.36
N GLU A 87 -5.36 -13.68 5.23
CA GLU A 87 -6.12 -12.89 6.20
C GLU A 87 -6.66 -11.60 5.58
N ARG A 88 -7.97 -11.42 5.73
CA ARG A 88 -8.62 -10.16 5.36
C ARG A 88 -8.19 -9.07 6.34
N GLY A 89 -7.55 -8.01 5.84
CA GLY A 89 -7.14 -6.87 6.66
C GLY A 89 -5.64 -6.67 6.82
N ALA A 90 -4.81 -7.57 6.30
CA ALA A 90 -3.35 -7.48 6.37
C ALA A 90 -2.76 -6.21 5.70
N ALA A 91 -3.50 -5.55 4.81
CA ALA A 91 -3.11 -4.26 4.25
C ALA A 91 -3.12 -3.13 5.29
N GLY A 92 -3.96 -3.25 6.33
CA GLY A 92 -4.17 -2.17 7.30
C GLY A 92 -2.91 -1.71 8.00
N PRO A 93 -2.15 -2.57 8.67
CA PRO A 93 -0.91 -2.19 9.36
C PRO A 93 0.16 -1.61 8.42
N ALA A 94 0.26 -2.08 7.17
CA ALA A 94 1.14 -1.52 6.17
C ALA A 94 0.70 -0.10 5.74
N ILE A 95 -0.60 0.14 5.62
CA ILE A 95 -1.19 1.47 5.38
C ILE A 95 -0.87 2.40 6.56
N ASP A 96 -1.06 1.94 7.79
CA ASP A 96 -0.77 2.71 9.00
C ASP A 96 0.71 3.15 9.00
N GLN A 97 1.63 2.24 8.71
CA GLN A 97 3.06 2.54 8.64
C GLN A 97 3.39 3.57 7.55
N LEU A 98 2.89 3.40 6.33
CA LEU A 98 3.11 4.36 5.24
C LEU A 98 2.57 5.74 5.56
N TRP A 99 1.42 5.83 6.20
CA TRP A 99 0.82 7.10 6.58
C TRP A 99 1.65 7.85 7.64
N LEU A 100 2.25 7.10 8.58
CA LEU A 100 3.18 7.65 9.57
C LEU A 100 4.43 8.22 8.89
N GLU A 101 5.07 7.43 8.05
CA GLU A 101 6.27 7.86 7.34
C GLU A 101 5.99 9.05 6.42
N LEU A 102 4.83 9.07 5.76
CA LEU A 102 4.40 10.22 4.97
C LEU A 102 4.27 11.47 5.83
N GLY A 103 3.70 11.35 7.03
CA GLY A 103 3.60 12.46 7.97
C GLY A 103 4.97 13.01 8.37
N GLU A 104 5.94 12.15 8.65
CA GLU A 104 7.32 12.54 8.96
C GLU A 104 7.98 13.23 7.77
N LEU A 105 7.88 12.66 6.56
CA LEU A 105 8.44 13.23 5.34
C LEU A 105 7.86 14.62 5.01
N CYS A 106 6.58 14.83 5.32
CA CYS A 106 5.90 16.12 5.11
C CYS A 106 6.10 17.11 6.27
N GLY A 107 6.93 16.80 7.28
CA GLY A 107 7.11 17.64 8.48
C GLY A 107 5.86 17.76 9.34
N ARG A 108 4.94 16.83 9.23
CA ARG A 108 3.68 16.74 10.00
C ARG A 108 3.59 15.39 10.70
N PRO A 109 4.43 15.15 11.73
CA PRO A 109 4.45 13.87 12.40
C PRO A 109 3.04 13.54 12.92
N GLN A 110 2.57 12.34 12.60
CA GLN A 110 1.26 11.87 12.97
C GLN A 110 1.37 11.08 14.28
N ALA A 111 0.47 11.34 15.22
CA ALA A 111 0.33 10.49 16.39
C ALA A 111 -0.56 9.29 16.00
N VAL A 112 -0.02 8.09 16.14
CA VAL A 112 -0.86 6.89 16.10
C VAL A 112 -1.49 6.73 17.46
N ASP A 113 -2.80 6.69 17.51
CA ASP A 113 -3.50 6.15 18.66
C ASP A 113 -3.06 4.67 18.77
N PRO A 114 -2.50 4.23 19.93
CA PRO A 114 -2.10 2.84 20.12
C PRO A 114 -3.26 1.85 20.03
N LEU A 115 -4.50 2.33 20.02
CA LEU A 115 -5.67 1.54 19.71
C LEU A 115 -5.75 1.32 18.20
N THR A 116 -6.08 0.10 17.79
CA THR A 116 -6.30 -0.26 16.39
C THR A 116 -7.15 0.81 15.68
N PRO A 117 -6.66 1.42 14.59
CA PRO A 117 -7.37 2.50 13.93
C PRO A 117 -8.79 2.10 13.55
N THR A 118 -9.75 2.97 13.86
CA THR A 118 -11.13 2.75 13.46
C THR A 118 -11.26 2.75 11.94
N PRO A 119 -12.31 2.14 11.35
CA PRO A 119 -12.54 2.19 9.91
C PRO A 119 -12.54 3.61 9.33
N LEU A 120 -13.01 4.60 10.11
CA LEU A 120 -13.02 6.00 9.69
C LEU A 120 -11.60 6.59 9.61
N VAL A 121 -10.77 6.33 10.61
CA VAL A 121 -9.36 6.76 10.65
C VAL A 121 -8.62 6.17 9.47
N ARG A 122 -8.78 4.87 9.22
CA ARG A 122 -8.13 4.18 8.11
C ARG A 122 -8.61 4.68 6.74
N SER A 123 -9.89 5.02 6.61
CA SER A 123 -10.42 5.67 5.39
C SER A 123 -9.73 7.00 5.12
N ARG A 124 -9.44 7.78 6.17
CA ARG A 124 -8.70 9.04 6.05
C ARG A 124 -7.25 8.77 5.63
N GLN A 125 -6.56 7.83 6.27
CA GLN A 125 -5.18 7.46 5.92
C GLN A 125 -5.05 7.06 4.44
N VAL A 126 -5.98 6.21 3.95
CA VAL A 126 -6.06 5.83 2.53
C VAL A 126 -6.28 7.06 1.66
N GLY A 127 -7.17 7.97 2.06
CA GLY A 127 -7.43 9.22 1.33
C GLY A 127 -6.19 10.09 1.23
N ASP A 128 -5.48 10.28 2.34
CA ASP A 128 -4.24 11.09 2.40
C ASP A 128 -3.15 10.49 1.50
N LEU A 129 -2.91 9.17 1.59
CA LEU A 129 -1.93 8.46 0.76
C LEU A 129 -2.30 8.51 -0.73
N THR A 130 -3.58 8.38 -1.06
CA THR A 130 -4.06 8.48 -2.45
C THR A 130 -3.89 9.90 -2.98
N THR A 131 -4.29 10.92 -2.22
CA THR A 131 -4.13 12.32 -2.60
C THR A 131 -2.66 12.67 -2.82
N TRP A 132 -1.78 12.19 -1.95
CA TRP A 132 -0.34 12.38 -2.09
C TRP A 132 0.23 11.68 -3.32
N ASN A 133 -0.18 10.42 -3.60
CA ASN A 133 0.23 9.67 -4.81
C ASN A 133 -0.24 10.36 -6.09
N ASP A 134 -1.43 10.95 -6.07
CA ASP A 134 -2.09 11.52 -7.26
C ASP A 134 -1.74 13.00 -7.50
N ASP A 135 -0.89 13.59 -6.66
CA ASP A 135 -0.34 14.93 -6.90
C ASP A 135 0.39 14.96 -8.26
N PRO A 136 0.02 15.86 -9.19
CA PRO A 136 0.65 15.93 -10.51
C PRO A 136 2.18 16.11 -10.50
N ALA A 137 2.73 16.69 -9.43
CA ALA A 137 4.17 16.86 -9.25
C ALA A 137 4.87 15.61 -8.71
N ARG A 138 4.12 14.59 -8.26
CA ARG A 138 4.66 13.37 -7.68
C ARG A 138 5.36 12.53 -8.74
N THR A 139 6.49 11.92 -8.35
CA THR A 139 7.25 11.01 -9.19
C THR A 139 7.19 9.59 -8.64
N ARG A 140 7.42 8.60 -9.51
CA ARG A 140 7.56 7.21 -9.10
C ARG A 140 8.66 7.02 -8.05
N ASP A 141 9.77 7.72 -8.20
CA ASP A 141 10.92 7.58 -7.31
C ASP A 141 10.62 8.09 -5.90
N GLU A 142 9.81 9.13 -5.76
CA GLU A 142 9.33 9.58 -4.44
C GLU A 142 8.40 8.56 -3.79
N VAL A 143 7.55 7.88 -4.58
CA VAL A 143 6.68 6.81 -4.07
C VAL A 143 7.50 5.59 -3.64
N LEU A 144 8.53 5.22 -4.41
CA LEU A 144 9.48 4.17 -4.03
C LEU A 144 10.27 4.55 -2.79
N HIS A 145 10.70 5.81 -2.67
CA HIS A 145 11.40 6.30 -1.47
C HIS A 145 10.54 6.19 -0.21
N LEU A 146 9.26 6.58 -0.26
CA LEU A 146 8.34 6.40 0.87
C LEU A 146 8.22 4.92 1.29
N LEU A 147 8.13 4.01 0.31
CA LEU A 147 8.09 2.57 0.58
C LEU A 147 9.42 2.09 1.20
N ASP A 148 10.55 2.56 0.69
CA ASP A 148 11.88 2.20 1.22
C ASP A 148 12.06 2.65 2.66
N VAL A 149 11.64 3.86 3.01
CA VAL A 149 11.67 4.38 4.38
C VAL A 149 10.79 3.51 5.31
N ALA A 150 9.58 3.18 4.88
CA ALA A 150 8.67 2.34 5.66
C ALA A 150 9.22 0.92 5.88
N ILE A 151 9.82 0.33 4.84
CA ILE A 151 10.50 -0.98 4.91
C ILE A 151 11.67 -0.92 5.88
N ALA A 152 12.54 0.09 5.76
CA ALA A 152 13.69 0.25 6.65
C ALA A 152 13.29 0.43 8.12
N ARG A 153 12.15 1.05 8.39
CA ARG A 153 11.64 1.22 9.75
C ARG A 153 11.22 -0.11 10.36
N LEU A 154 10.64 -1.02 9.58
CA LEU A 154 10.19 -2.34 10.04
C LEU A 154 11.29 -3.40 10.03
N THR A 155 12.38 -3.18 9.29
CA THR A 155 13.50 -4.13 9.23
C THR A 155 14.25 -4.13 10.56
N PRO A 156 14.45 -5.30 11.20
CA PRO A 156 15.19 -5.40 12.46
C PRO A 156 16.61 -4.86 12.34
N ALA A 157 17.11 -4.21 13.39
CA ALA A 157 18.46 -3.64 13.42
C ALA A 157 19.57 -4.69 13.18
N THR A 158 19.31 -5.94 13.57
CA THR A 158 20.22 -7.09 13.38
C THR A 158 20.37 -7.50 11.91
N GLU A 159 19.35 -7.30 11.07
CA GLU A 159 19.44 -7.58 9.63
C GLU A 159 20.12 -6.44 8.88
N ARG A 160 19.82 -5.18 9.26
CA ARG A 160 20.48 -3.99 8.67
C ARG A 160 22.00 -3.99 8.82
N ALA A 161 22.52 -4.60 9.91
CA ALA A 161 23.98 -4.70 10.17
C ALA A 161 24.67 -5.79 9.34
N ARG A 162 23.94 -6.63 8.61
CA ARG A 162 24.47 -7.73 7.79
C ARG A 162 24.58 -7.42 6.30
N GLU A 163 23.98 -6.33 5.82
CA GLU A 163 24.16 -5.91 4.43
C GLU A 163 25.60 -5.42 4.23
N PRO A 164 26.37 -6.05 3.34
CA PRO A 164 27.72 -5.56 3.03
C PRO A 164 27.60 -4.19 2.35
N VAL A 165 28.32 -3.22 2.91
CA VAL A 165 28.55 -1.94 2.24
C VAL A 165 29.35 -2.25 0.97
N VAL A 166 28.67 -2.17 -0.18
CA VAL A 166 29.30 -2.31 -1.51
C VAL A 166 29.83 -0.96 -1.95
#